data_f5fe5b83b71d0680575a79bd4499edbb
#
_entry.id   f5fe5b83b71d0680575a79bd4499edbb
#
_cell.length_a   1.000
_cell.length_b   1.000
_cell.length_c   1.000
_cell.angle_alpha   90.00
_cell.angle_beta   90.00
_cell.angle_gamma   90.00
#
_symmetry.space_group_name_H-M   'P 1'
#
loop_
_entity.id
_entity.type
_entity.pdbx_description
1 polymer ?
#
loop_
_entity_poly.entity_id
_entity_poly.type
_entity_poly.pdbx_seq_one_letter_code
_entity_poly.pdbx_strand_id
1 'polypeptide(L)'
;MAVYQTYQTVGIREDLADIIYSIAPTETPFMSGVAKTQATNTKHQWQTDSLADVAANHAVEGASISYPTLSATTKLTNHTQISTKAIQVSGTNDAVTSAGRNNELAYQVAKSAKELKRDMETALLSNVAAAAGNATTARKSGGVQTWISSNVDAGAGGSGSGGGAARTDGTQRAFTEDQLKSVLRSCFDAGGNPNMIMVGAFNKQKLSGFTGGSTRFDQAEDRRLVTSIDVYESDFGTLQVAPNRFIRGANATAAKKGQDALVLEMDFFAVAFLRDFALQTPAQTADADQRFMVAEYTLESRNEAASGAVYDLTTS
;
A
#
# COMPACT_ATOMS: atom_id res chain seq x y z
N MET A 1 35.36 -32.28 -51.65
CA MET A 1 33.92 -32.59 -51.45
C MET A 1 33.28 -31.47 -50.67
N ALA A 2 32.23 -30.86 -51.20
CA ALA A 2 31.50 -29.83 -50.45
C ALA A 2 30.68 -30.52 -49.33
N VAL A 3 30.89 -30.09 -48.10
CA VAL A 3 30.16 -30.61 -46.93
C VAL A 3 28.79 -29.91 -46.87
N TYR A 4 27.71 -30.70 -46.74
CA TYR A 4 26.35 -30.17 -46.54
C TYR A 4 26.27 -29.49 -45.19
N GLN A 5 25.94 -28.19 -45.17
CA GLN A 5 25.97 -27.33 -43.97
C GLN A 5 24.55 -27.00 -43.48
N THR A 6 24.45 -26.68 -42.22
CA THR A 6 23.20 -26.28 -41.53
C THR A 6 22.43 -25.18 -42.28
N TYR A 7 23.14 -24.25 -42.94
CA TYR A 7 22.55 -23.19 -43.76
C TYR A 7 21.79 -23.66 -44.99
N GLN A 8 21.97 -24.92 -45.40
CA GLN A 8 21.30 -25.53 -46.54
C GLN A 8 20.12 -26.42 -46.13
N THR A 9 19.91 -26.61 -44.80
CA THR A 9 18.87 -27.48 -44.27
C THR A 9 17.59 -26.67 -44.07
N VAL A 10 16.51 -27.10 -44.72
CA VAL A 10 15.16 -26.54 -44.55
C VAL A 10 14.46 -27.32 -43.43
N GLY A 11 13.80 -26.62 -42.50
CA GLY A 11 13.00 -27.26 -41.45
C GLY A 11 13.71 -27.40 -40.09
N ILE A 12 14.80 -26.66 -39.87
CA ILE A 12 15.41 -26.57 -38.53
C ILE A 12 14.38 -25.83 -37.61
N ARG A 13 14.01 -26.49 -36.52
CA ARG A 13 13.14 -25.89 -35.49
C ARG A 13 13.89 -24.77 -34.80
N GLU A 14 13.17 -23.65 -34.57
CA GLU A 14 13.66 -22.58 -33.70
C GLU A 14 13.87 -23.12 -32.29
N ASP A 15 15.01 -22.81 -31.69
CA ASP A 15 15.30 -23.14 -30.29
C ASP A 15 14.68 -22.07 -29.41
N LEU A 16 13.47 -22.32 -28.91
CA LEU A 16 12.73 -21.45 -28.00
C LEU A 16 12.81 -22.06 -26.61
N ALA A 17 13.26 -21.26 -25.66
CA ALA A 17 13.27 -21.65 -24.25
C ALA A 17 11.83 -21.88 -23.73
N ASP A 18 11.62 -23.04 -23.11
CA ASP A 18 10.32 -23.39 -22.50
C ASP A 18 10.02 -22.63 -21.17
N ILE A 19 10.91 -21.71 -20.78
CA ILE A 19 10.78 -20.94 -19.53
C ILE A 19 10.56 -19.47 -19.83
N ILE A 20 9.48 -18.91 -19.25
CA ILE A 20 9.18 -17.47 -19.35
C ILE A 20 9.66 -16.78 -18.08
N TYR A 21 10.62 -15.87 -18.23
CA TYR A 21 11.15 -15.07 -17.14
C TYR A 21 10.34 -13.78 -16.98
N SER A 22 9.85 -13.50 -15.77
CA SER A 22 9.13 -12.28 -15.45
C SER A 22 9.90 -11.46 -14.40
N ILE A 23 10.23 -10.21 -14.73
CA ILE A 23 10.92 -9.26 -13.82
C ILE A 23 9.90 -8.33 -13.13
N ALA A 24 8.65 -8.72 -13.02
CA ALA A 24 7.63 -7.88 -12.41
C ALA A 24 7.62 -8.05 -10.87
N PRO A 25 7.67 -6.95 -10.10
CA PRO A 25 7.50 -7.03 -8.65
C PRO A 25 6.07 -7.50 -8.32
N THR A 26 5.96 -8.48 -7.43
CA THR A 26 4.66 -9.05 -7.01
C THR A 26 4.36 -8.87 -5.54
N GLU A 27 5.31 -8.34 -4.78
CA GLU A 27 5.17 -8.12 -3.35
C GLU A 27 4.18 -7.00 -3.06
N THR A 28 3.23 -7.24 -2.16
CA THR A 28 2.22 -6.29 -1.70
C THR A 28 2.24 -6.25 -0.17
N PRO A 29 3.25 -5.57 0.43
CA PRO A 29 3.49 -5.65 1.87
C PRO A 29 2.35 -5.04 2.69
N PHE A 30 1.70 -3.97 2.23
CA PHE A 30 0.58 -3.37 2.96
C PHE A 30 -0.63 -4.31 3.00
N MET A 31 -1.12 -4.78 1.85
CA MET A 31 -2.25 -5.71 1.80
C MET A 31 -2.01 -7.02 2.54
N SER A 32 -0.75 -7.45 2.63
CA SER A 32 -0.38 -8.69 3.34
C SER A 32 -0.29 -8.49 4.85
N GLY A 33 0.02 -7.28 5.30
CA GLY A 33 0.22 -6.95 6.71
C GLY A 33 -1.04 -6.47 7.44
N VAL A 34 -2.04 -5.93 6.73
CA VAL A 34 -3.27 -5.41 7.35
C VAL A 34 -4.35 -6.49 7.51
N ALA A 35 -5.23 -6.26 8.47
CA ALA A 35 -6.39 -7.11 8.69
C ALA A 35 -7.37 -7.05 7.50
N LYS A 36 -8.11 -8.14 7.29
CA LYS A 36 -9.19 -8.20 6.29
C LYS A 36 -10.51 -8.25 7.01
N THR A 37 -11.45 -7.41 6.58
CA THR A 37 -12.81 -7.33 7.13
C THR A 37 -13.83 -7.41 6.00
N GLN A 38 -15.10 -7.53 6.33
CA GLN A 38 -16.18 -7.58 5.36
C GLN A 38 -16.94 -6.25 5.36
N ALA A 39 -17.14 -5.66 4.20
CA ALA A 39 -18.06 -4.55 4.00
C ALA A 39 -19.44 -5.09 3.63
N THR A 40 -20.50 -4.45 4.10
CA THR A 40 -21.89 -4.82 3.79
C THR A 40 -22.57 -3.82 2.87
N ASN A 41 -21.95 -2.67 2.64
CA ASN A 41 -22.50 -1.60 1.79
C ASN A 41 -21.37 -0.91 1.00
N THR A 42 -21.72 -0.23 -0.07
CA THR A 42 -20.81 0.60 -0.88
C THR A 42 -20.24 1.78 -0.11
N LYS A 43 -20.95 2.25 0.89
CA LYS A 43 -20.52 3.24 1.88
C LYS A 43 -20.16 2.49 3.16
N HIS A 44 -18.91 2.12 3.33
CA HIS A 44 -18.40 1.47 4.53
C HIS A 44 -18.22 2.50 5.65
N GLN A 45 -18.72 2.19 6.85
CA GLN A 45 -18.74 3.11 7.97
C GLN A 45 -18.30 2.40 9.25
N TRP A 46 -17.51 3.09 10.03
CA TRP A 46 -17.08 2.65 11.36
C TRP A 46 -17.11 3.81 12.34
N GLN A 47 -17.06 3.50 13.61
CA GLN A 47 -17.07 4.52 14.67
C GLN A 47 -15.73 4.52 15.37
N THR A 48 -15.27 5.72 15.72
CA THR A 48 -14.10 5.95 16.54
C THR A 48 -14.51 6.75 17.77
N ASP A 49 -13.81 6.52 18.86
CA ASP A 49 -13.99 7.23 20.11
C ASP A 49 -12.62 7.62 20.68
N SER A 50 -12.58 8.64 21.52
CA SER A 50 -11.37 9.08 22.20
C SER A 50 -11.64 9.20 23.70
N LEU A 51 -10.66 8.82 24.50
CA LEU A 51 -10.68 9.08 25.93
C LEU A 51 -10.50 10.58 26.17
N ALA A 52 -11.10 11.07 27.24
CA ALA A 52 -10.82 12.42 27.72
C ALA A 52 -9.35 12.53 28.18
N ASP A 53 -8.79 13.73 28.04
CA ASP A 53 -7.46 14.02 28.54
C ASP A 53 -7.35 13.75 30.03
N VAL A 54 -6.14 13.40 30.48
CA VAL A 54 -5.84 13.19 31.88
C VAL A 54 -6.01 14.49 32.64
N ALA A 55 -6.88 14.50 33.64
CA ALA A 55 -7.14 15.66 34.50
C ALA A 55 -6.88 15.35 35.97
N ALA A 56 -6.59 16.38 36.75
CA ALA A 56 -6.53 16.23 38.19
C ALA A 56 -7.92 15.85 38.72
N ASN A 57 -8.01 14.65 39.32
CA ASN A 57 -9.27 14.10 39.81
C ASN A 57 -9.20 13.88 41.32
N HIS A 58 -9.10 14.98 42.07
CA HIS A 58 -9.16 14.96 43.52
C HIS A 58 -10.37 15.79 43.99
N ALA A 59 -11.11 15.27 44.95
CA ALA A 59 -12.28 15.90 45.50
C ALA A 59 -12.14 16.09 47.01
N VAL A 60 -12.79 17.10 47.53
CA VAL A 60 -12.90 17.32 48.98
C VAL A 60 -13.89 16.31 49.56
N GLU A 61 -13.60 15.82 50.78
CA GLU A 61 -14.49 14.89 51.48
C GLU A 61 -15.89 15.53 51.62
N GLY A 62 -16.93 14.79 51.21
CA GLY A 62 -18.30 15.25 51.21
C GLY A 62 -18.70 16.19 50.03
N ALA A 63 -17.84 16.37 49.04
CA ALA A 63 -18.17 17.16 47.84
C ALA A 63 -19.28 16.49 47.01
N SER A 64 -20.18 17.32 46.46
CA SER A 64 -21.17 16.87 45.50
C SER A 64 -20.52 16.43 44.19
N ILE A 65 -20.94 15.29 43.64
CA ILE A 65 -20.46 14.77 42.35
C ILE A 65 -21.17 15.54 41.23
N SER A 66 -20.40 16.12 40.31
CA SER A 66 -20.93 16.65 39.06
C SER A 66 -20.90 15.61 37.94
N TYR A 67 -21.96 15.56 37.17
CA TYR A 67 -22.08 14.63 36.03
C TYR A 67 -21.82 15.39 34.73
N PRO A 68 -20.65 15.19 34.08
CA PRO A 68 -20.36 15.87 32.82
C PRO A 68 -21.20 15.27 31.68
N THR A 69 -21.44 16.03 30.63
CA THR A 69 -22.07 15.53 29.41
C THR A 69 -21.07 14.64 28.69
N LEU A 70 -21.52 13.43 28.33
CA LEU A 70 -20.70 12.48 27.56
C LEU A 70 -20.59 12.92 26.09
N SER A 71 -19.42 12.76 25.51
CA SER A 71 -19.19 12.96 24.09
C SER A 71 -19.72 11.79 23.28
N ALA A 72 -20.31 12.06 22.11
CA ALA A 72 -20.74 11.03 21.19
C ALA A 72 -19.54 10.51 20.36
N THR A 73 -19.58 9.24 19.97
CA THR A 73 -18.61 8.65 19.06
C THR A 73 -18.60 9.33 17.69
N THR A 74 -17.46 9.40 17.05
CA THR A 74 -17.30 9.97 15.69
C THR A 74 -17.46 8.88 14.66
N LYS A 75 -18.29 9.16 13.63
CA LYS A 75 -18.55 8.22 12.53
C LYS A 75 -17.69 8.57 11.32
N LEU A 76 -16.81 7.67 10.94
CA LEU A 76 -15.98 7.77 9.76
C LEU A 76 -16.56 6.96 8.60
N THR A 77 -16.22 7.35 7.37
CA THR A 77 -16.82 6.78 6.16
C THR A 77 -15.79 6.70 5.05
N ASN A 78 -15.72 5.55 4.38
CA ASN A 78 -15.00 5.39 3.12
C ASN A 78 -15.89 4.71 2.08
N HIS A 79 -15.56 4.84 0.79
CA HIS A 79 -16.33 4.25 -0.31
C HIS A 79 -15.64 3.03 -0.88
N THR A 80 -16.41 1.99 -1.26
CA THR A 80 -15.84 0.84 -1.93
C THR A 80 -15.42 1.18 -3.36
N GLN A 81 -14.29 0.63 -3.78
CA GLN A 81 -13.76 0.75 -5.13
C GLN A 81 -13.83 -0.60 -5.83
N ILE A 82 -14.26 -0.60 -7.08
CA ILE A 82 -14.26 -1.78 -7.94
C ILE A 82 -12.97 -1.77 -8.76
N SER A 83 -12.20 -2.84 -8.66
CA SER A 83 -11.02 -3.07 -9.50
C SER A 83 -11.24 -4.33 -10.34
N THR A 84 -10.95 -4.24 -11.63
CA THR A 84 -11.20 -5.32 -12.59
C THR A 84 -10.02 -5.55 -13.51
N LYS A 85 -9.81 -6.79 -13.92
CA LYS A 85 -8.91 -7.17 -15.02
C LYS A 85 -9.66 -8.12 -15.95
N ALA A 86 -9.74 -7.79 -17.21
CA ALA A 86 -10.34 -8.62 -18.24
C ALA A 86 -9.26 -9.29 -19.08
N ILE A 87 -9.52 -10.52 -19.48
CA ILE A 87 -8.64 -11.38 -20.28
C ILE A 87 -9.47 -11.96 -21.39
N GLN A 88 -8.91 -11.94 -22.58
CA GLN A 88 -9.52 -12.56 -23.76
C GLN A 88 -8.44 -13.26 -24.56
N VAL A 89 -8.65 -14.55 -24.86
CA VAL A 89 -7.77 -15.38 -25.68
C VAL A 89 -8.58 -15.94 -26.83
N SER A 90 -8.09 -15.83 -28.06
CA SER A 90 -8.78 -16.37 -29.24
C SER A 90 -8.73 -17.91 -29.25
N GLY A 91 -9.78 -18.56 -29.72
CA GLY A 91 -9.82 -20.02 -29.81
C GLY A 91 -8.68 -20.60 -30.65
N THR A 92 -8.27 -19.91 -31.72
CA THR A 92 -7.10 -20.30 -32.52
C THR A 92 -5.81 -20.28 -31.71
N ASN A 93 -5.60 -19.25 -30.86
CA ASN A 93 -4.39 -19.17 -30.03
C ASN A 93 -4.35 -20.26 -28.94
N ASP A 94 -5.49 -20.68 -28.42
CA ASP A 94 -5.57 -21.77 -27.44
C ASP A 94 -5.39 -23.16 -28.10
N ALA A 95 -5.70 -23.29 -29.41
CA ALA A 95 -5.52 -24.51 -30.19
C ALA A 95 -4.07 -24.71 -30.67
N VAL A 96 -3.25 -23.64 -30.74
CA VAL A 96 -1.86 -23.69 -31.20
C VAL A 96 -0.93 -24.04 -30.04
N THR A 97 -0.03 -24.98 -30.26
CA THR A 97 0.99 -25.35 -29.28
C THR A 97 2.01 -24.23 -29.15
N SER A 98 2.06 -23.57 -28.01
CA SER A 98 3.00 -22.49 -27.69
C SER A 98 4.17 -23.01 -26.85
N ALA A 99 5.40 -22.56 -27.16
CA ALA A 99 6.56 -22.85 -26.33
C ALA A 99 6.42 -22.20 -24.93
N GLY A 100 6.81 -22.91 -23.87
CA GLY A 100 6.86 -22.43 -22.51
C GLY A 100 5.53 -22.40 -21.75
N ARG A 101 4.41 -22.82 -22.37
CA ARG A 101 3.10 -22.87 -21.70
C ARG A 101 2.12 -23.79 -22.41
N ASN A 102 1.46 -24.62 -21.61
CA ASN A 102 0.48 -25.57 -22.13
C ASN A 102 -0.94 -24.96 -22.29
N ASN A 103 -1.23 -23.90 -21.56
CA ASN A 103 -2.53 -23.23 -21.59
C ASN A 103 -2.34 -21.71 -21.42
N GLU A 104 -2.62 -20.99 -22.51
CA GLU A 104 -2.45 -19.54 -22.53
C GLU A 104 -3.43 -18.83 -21.58
N LEU A 105 -4.68 -19.27 -21.54
CA LEU A 105 -5.71 -18.67 -20.69
C LEU A 105 -5.32 -18.78 -19.20
N ALA A 106 -4.88 -19.96 -18.75
CA ALA A 106 -4.47 -20.14 -17.35
C ALA A 106 -3.26 -19.26 -16.98
N TYR A 107 -2.29 -19.12 -17.88
CA TYR A 107 -1.14 -18.25 -17.69
C TYR A 107 -1.58 -16.78 -17.55
N GLN A 108 -2.45 -16.30 -18.44
CA GLN A 108 -2.93 -14.91 -18.41
C GLN A 108 -3.79 -14.63 -17.18
N VAL A 109 -4.59 -15.59 -16.72
CA VAL A 109 -5.36 -15.49 -15.47
C VAL A 109 -4.41 -15.32 -14.27
N ALA A 110 -3.39 -16.17 -14.17
CA ALA A 110 -2.42 -16.07 -13.07
C ALA A 110 -1.64 -14.76 -13.09
N LYS A 111 -1.26 -14.27 -14.27
CA LYS A 111 -0.59 -12.98 -14.47
C LYS A 111 -1.49 -11.81 -14.04
N SER A 112 -2.73 -11.79 -14.52
CA SER A 112 -3.69 -10.72 -14.23
C SER A 112 -4.11 -10.69 -12.75
N ALA A 113 -4.13 -11.83 -12.06
CA ALA A 113 -4.34 -11.87 -10.61
C ALA A 113 -3.24 -11.13 -9.84
N LYS A 114 -1.98 -11.29 -10.25
CA LYS A 114 -0.86 -10.55 -9.66
C LYS A 114 -0.94 -9.05 -9.98
N GLU A 115 -1.33 -8.71 -11.21
CA GLU A 115 -1.52 -7.32 -11.64
C GLU A 115 -2.64 -6.64 -10.83
N LEU A 116 -3.77 -7.32 -10.62
CA LEU A 116 -4.88 -6.79 -9.84
C LEU A 116 -4.47 -6.52 -8.38
N LYS A 117 -3.71 -7.41 -7.74
CA LYS A 117 -3.18 -7.19 -6.40
C LYS A 117 -2.27 -5.96 -6.32
N ARG A 118 -1.42 -5.74 -7.34
CA ARG A 118 -0.56 -4.56 -7.42
C ARG A 118 -1.36 -3.26 -7.58
N ASP A 119 -2.40 -3.30 -8.40
CA ASP A 119 -3.29 -2.16 -8.59
C ASP A 119 -4.02 -1.81 -7.29
N MET A 120 -4.46 -2.82 -6.53
CA MET A 120 -5.08 -2.64 -5.22
C MET A 120 -4.09 -2.04 -4.20
N GLU A 121 -2.87 -2.59 -4.10
CA GLU A 121 -1.82 -2.03 -3.24
C GLU A 121 -1.54 -0.56 -3.57
N THR A 122 -1.44 -0.24 -4.86
CA THR A 122 -1.25 1.14 -5.33
C THR A 122 -2.42 2.05 -4.93
N ALA A 123 -3.66 1.60 -5.10
CA ALA A 123 -4.84 2.37 -4.72
C ALA A 123 -4.92 2.63 -3.22
N LEU A 124 -4.58 1.63 -2.41
CA LEU A 124 -4.59 1.73 -0.95
C LEU A 124 -3.51 2.67 -0.41
N LEU A 125 -2.35 2.77 -1.07
CA LEU A 125 -1.21 3.61 -0.63
C LEU A 125 -1.14 4.97 -1.33
N SER A 126 -2.05 5.27 -2.25
CA SER A 126 -2.04 6.52 -3.01
C SER A 126 -2.73 7.66 -2.27
N ASN A 127 -2.33 8.90 -2.58
CA ASN A 127 -3.03 10.11 -2.19
C ASN A 127 -4.23 10.36 -3.13
N VAL A 128 -5.25 9.50 -3.05
CA VAL A 128 -6.47 9.61 -3.85
C VAL A 128 -7.65 9.80 -2.91
N ALA A 129 -8.39 10.89 -3.10
CA ALA A 129 -9.57 11.18 -2.27
C ALA A 129 -10.66 10.13 -2.44
N ALA A 130 -11.34 9.82 -1.34
CA ALA A 130 -12.57 9.04 -1.36
C ALA A 130 -13.64 9.74 -2.20
N ALA A 131 -14.33 9.00 -3.06
CA ALA A 131 -15.41 9.53 -3.89
C ALA A 131 -16.58 8.55 -3.98
N ALA A 132 -17.79 9.06 -3.74
CA ALA A 132 -19.01 8.27 -3.81
C ALA A 132 -19.32 7.79 -5.24
N GLY A 133 -18.80 8.49 -6.25
CA GLY A 133 -19.11 8.21 -7.65
C GLY A 133 -20.59 8.49 -8.01
N ASN A 134 -20.91 8.25 -9.25
CA ASN A 134 -22.27 8.32 -9.80
C ASN A 134 -22.39 7.36 -11.01
N ALA A 135 -23.44 7.46 -11.79
CA ALA A 135 -23.67 6.58 -12.96
C ALA A 135 -22.56 6.67 -14.02
N THR A 136 -21.82 7.77 -14.09
CA THR A 136 -20.76 8.01 -15.08
C THR A 136 -19.35 8.12 -14.47
N THR A 137 -19.25 8.33 -13.17
CA THR A 137 -17.98 8.48 -12.45
C THR A 137 -17.78 7.33 -11.48
N ALA A 138 -16.66 6.63 -11.60
CA ALA A 138 -16.34 5.51 -10.73
C ALA A 138 -16.18 5.95 -9.25
N ARG A 139 -16.65 5.10 -8.33
CA ARG A 139 -16.34 5.23 -6.90
C ARG A 139 -14.84 5.02 -6.69
N LYS A 140 -14.28 5.75 -5.72
CA LYS A 140 -12.88 5.63 -5.31
C LYS A 140 -12.80 5.47 -3.80
N SER A 141 -11.96 4.56 -3.35
CA SER A 141 -11.58 4.44 -1.94
C SER A 141 -10.51 5.47 -1.62
N GLY A 142 -10.62 6.14 -0.48
CA GLY A 142 -9.54 6.94 0.06
C GLY A 142 -8.38 6.03 0.48
N GLY A 143 -7.16 6.34 0.02
CA GLY A 143 -5.96 5.59 0.40
C GLY A 143 -5.40 6.02 1.77
N VAL A 144 -4.40 5.32 2.30
CA VAL A 144 -3.77 5.58 3.61
C VAL A 144 -3.38 7.04 3.79
N GLN A 145 -2.78 7.66 2.78
CA GLN A 145 -2.34 9.05 2.85
C GLN A 145 -3.48 10.06 3.04
N THR A 146 -4.72 9.69 2.75
CA THR A 146 -5.90 10.55 2.91
C THR A 146 -6.51 10.46 4.30
N TRP A 147 -6.01 9.58 5.13
CA TRP A 147 -6.47 9.38 6.50
C TRP A 147 -5.48 9.94 7.53
N ILE A 148 -4.17 9.90 7.26
CA ILE A 148 -3.14 10.41 8.16
C ILE A 148 -3.09 11.93 8.06
N SER A 149 -3.48 12.63 9.14
CA SER A 149 -3.55 14.10 9.18
C SER A 149 -2.81 14.73 10.34
N SER A 150 -2.82 14.11 11.53
CA SER A 150 -2.29 14.72 12.77
C SER A 150 -0.77 14.64 12.85
N ASN A 151 -0.20 13.46 12.64
CA ASN A 151 1.23 13.19 12.84
C ASN A 151 1.98 13.25 11.52
N VAL A 152 1.98 14.42 10.91
CA VAL A 152 2.58 14.64 9.59
C VAL A 152 3.69 15.66 9.65
N ASP A 153 4.77 15.35 8.93
CA ASP A 153 5.83 16.28 8.60
C ASP A 153 5.86 16.44 7.07
N ALA A 154 5.29 17.54 6.56
CA ALA A 154 5.16 17.84 5.15
C ALA A 154 6.12 18.94 4.70
N GLY A 155 6.46 18.98 3.41
CA GLY A 155 7.23 20.05 2.80
C GLY A 155 6.49 21.39 2.83
N ALA A 156 7.19 22.49 2.58
CA ALA A 156 6.61 23.83 2.59
C ALA A 156 5.39 23.90 1.64
N GLY A 157 4.25 24.36 2.16
CA GLY A 157 2.97 24.39 1.47
C GLY A 157 2.22 23.06 1.40
N GLY A 158 2.82 21.98 1.88
CA GLY A 158 2.16 20.68 2.03
C GLY A 158 1.38 20.59 3.33
N SER A 159 0.38 19.73 3.36
CA SER A 159 -0.40 19.45 4.58
C SER A 159 -0.99 18.03 4.52
N GLY A 160 -1.15 17.41 5.69
CA GLY A 160 -2.00 16.23 5.83
C GLY A 160 -3.46 16.59 5.59
N SER A 161 -4.26 15.58 5.31
CA SER A 161 -5.70 15.73 5.18
C SER A 161 -6.36 14.50 5.79
N GLY A 162 -7.39 14.67 6.55
CA GLY A 162 -8.10 13.58 7.21
C GLY A 162 -9.42 13.23 6.51
N GLY A 163 -10.10 12.21 7.00
CA GLY A 163 -11.48 11.89 6.58
C GLY A 163 -11.63 11.43 5.12
N GLY A 164 -10.58 10.90 4.51
CA GLY A 164 -10.60 10.44 3.12
C GLY A 164 -10.40 11.53 2.07
N ALA A 165 -10.05 12.75 2.45
CA ALA A 165 -9.71 13.82 1.52
C ALA A 165 -8.23 13.73 1.10
N ALA A 166 -7.92 14.08 -0.16
CA ALA A 166 -6.54 14.09 -0.63
C ALA A 166 -5.73 15.15 0.10
N ARG A 167 -4.51 14.80 0.52
CA ARG A 167 -3.56 15.76 1.09
C ARG A 167 -3.04 16.73 0.02
N THR A 168 -2.59 17.88 0.47
CA THR A 168 -1.91 18.84 -0.39
C THR A 168 -0.42 18.55 -0.45
N ASP A 169 0.12 18.42 -1.67
CA ASP A 169 1.54 18.23 -1.88
C ASP A 169 2.30 19.54 -1.67
N GLY A 170 3.44 19.46 -0.99
CA GLY A 170 4.33 20.58 -0.74
C GLY A 170 5.60 20.56 -1.60
N THR A 171 6.54 21.42 -1.25
CA THR A 171 7.87 21.45 -1.86
C THR A 171 8.69 20.24 -1.43
N GLN A 172 9.30 19.56 -2.40
CA GLN A 172 10.13 18.39 -2.13
C GLN A 172 11.39 18.75 -1.31
N ARG A 173 11.74 17.86 -0.40
CA ARG A 173 12.89 18.02 0.50
C ARG A 173 13.61 16.69 0.74
N ALA A 174 14.86 16.78 1.21
CA ALA A 174 15.60 15.58 1.56
C ALA A 174 15.00 14.88 2.79
N PHE A 175 15.04 13.57 2.80
CA PHE A 175 14.64 12.77 3.97
C PHE A 175 15.73 12.82 5.03
N THR A 176 15.40 13.22 6.24
CA THR A 176 16.30 13.32 7.39
C THR A 176 15.82 12.49 8.56
N GLU A 177 16.75 12.10 9.43
CA GLU A 177 16.42 11.33 10.64
C GLU A 177 15.58 12.15 11.63
N ASP A 178 15.82 13.47 11.72
CA ASP A 178 15.07 14.37 12.60
C ASP A 178 13.57 14.43 12.23
N GLN A 179 13.25 14.41 10.94
CA GLN A 179 11.87 14.35 10.46
C GLN A 179 11.18 13.06 10.91
N LEU A 180 11.87 11.92 10.77
CA LEU A 180 11.34 10.63 11.20
C LEU A 180 11.15 10.59 12.73
N LYS A 181 12.12 11.05 13.50
CA LYS A 181 12.04 11.14 14.95
C LYS A 181 10.92 12.06 15.42
N SER A 182 10.72 13.19 14.74
CA SER A 182 9.62 14.11 15.04
C SER A 182 8.26 13.46 14.86
N VAL A 183 8.04 12.73 13.75
CA VAL A 183 6.79 12.00 13.50
C VAL A 183 6.59 10.87 14.52
N LEU A 184 7.62 10.09 14.83
CA LEU A 184 7.54 9.03 15.84
C LEU A 184 7.17 9.57 17.22
N ARG A 185 7.78 10.70 17.63
CA ARG A 185 7.42 11.37 18.88
C ARG A 185 5.97 11.81 18.86
N SER A 186 5.49 12.41 17.76
CA SER A 186 4.09 12.85 17.66
C SER A 186 3.11 11.67 17.75
N CYS A 187 3.45 10.52 17.13
CA CYS A 187 2.64 9.31 17.27
C CYS A 187 2.61 8.81 18.72
N PHE A 188 3.76 8.80 19.41
CA PHE A 188 3.83 8.40 20.79
C PHE A 188 3.03 9.34 21.72
N ASP A 189 3.16 10.66 21.52
CA ASP A 189 2.41 11.68 22.28
C ASP A 189 0.90 11.53 22.06
N ALA A 190 0.48 11.10 20.87
CA ALA A 190 -0.92 10.81 20.54
C ALA A 190 -1.40 9.41 21.03
N GLY A 191 -0.53 8.64 21.70
CA GLY A 191 -0.86 7.33 22.25
C GLY A 191 -0.76 6.17 21.24
N GLY A 192 -0.15 6.38 20.07
CA GLY A 192 0.13 5.37 19.08
C GLY A 192 1.47 4.65 19.31
N ASN A 193 1.57 3.45 18.77
CA ASN A 193 2.79 2.65 18.81
C ASN A 193 3.08 2.04 17.43
N PRO A 194 3.54 2.86 16.47
CA PRO A 194 3.77 2.39 15.10
C PRO A 194 4.81 1.27 15.06
N ASN A 195 4.56 0.28 14.23
CA ASN A 195 5.38 -0.93 14.11
C ASN A 195 6.03 -1.09 12.73
N MET A 196 5.64 -0.29 11.73
CA MET A 196 6.14 -0.41 10.38
C MET A 196 6.44 0.95 9.73
N ILE A 197 7.57 1.02 9.03
CA ILE A 197 7.94 2.15 8.17
C ILE A 197 7.89 1.66 6.72
N MET A 198 7.03 2.24 5.89
CA MET A 198 7.00 1.96 4.46
C MET A 198 7.58 3.13 3.67
N VAL A 199 8.59 2.86 2.86
CA VAL A 199 9.32 3.87 2.07
C VAL A 199 9.59 3.42 0.65
N GLY A 200 9.75 4.39 -0.27
CA GLY A 200 10.25 4.13 -1.62
C GLY A 200 11.73 3.72 -1.63
N ALA A 201 12.21 3.17 -2.75
CA ALA A 201 13.57 2.64 -2.86
C ALA A 201 14.67 3.67 -2.54
N PHE A 202 14.55 4.90 -3.06
CA PHE A 202 15.52 5.97 -2.80
C PHE A 202 15.56 6.35 -1.31
N ASN A 203 14.37 6.57 -0.73
CA ASN A 203 14.25 6.94 0.68
C ASN A 203 14.62 5.78 1.63
N LYS A 204 14.51 4.51 1.19
CA LYS A 204 15.07 3.37 1.92
C LYS A 204 16.59 3.45 2.01
N GLN A 205 17.27 3.81 0.92
CA GLN A 205 18.73 4.02 0.93
C GLN A 205 19.12 5.18 1.84
N LYS A 206 18.35 6.29 1.83
CA LYS A 206 18.59 7.41 2.76
C LYS A 206 18.41 6.98 4.21
N LEU A 207 17.35 6.26 4.52
CA LEU A 207 17.10 5.73 5.87
C LEU A 207 18.24 4.81 6.34
N SER A 208 18.74 3.94 5.47
CA SER A 208 19.90 3.11 5.78
C SER A 208 21.19 3.89 6.04
N GLY A 209 21.25 5.15 5.63
CA GLY A 209 22.33 6.07 5.89
C GLY A 209 22.18 6.89 7.18
N PHE A 210 21.07 6.77 7.89
CA PHE A 210 20.85 7.47 9.15
C PHE A 210 21.84 6.95 10.19
N THR A 211 22.61 7.85 10.75
CA THR A 211 23.60 7.57 11.79
C THR A 211 23.10 8.18 13.08
N GLY A 212 22.10 7.57 13.68
CA GLY A 212 21.71 7.91 15.06
C GLY A 212 22.83 7.55 16.00
N GLY A 213 23.75 8.47 16.25
CA GLY A 213 24.74 8.53 17.33
C GLY A 213 25.29 7.25 17.94
N SER A 214 25.14 6.08 17.35
CA SER A 214 25.48 4.84 17.97
C SER A 214 26.18 3.86 17.06
N THR A 215 27.14 3.25 17.61
CA THR A 215 27.80 2.02 17.27
C THR A 215 26.88 1.08 16.51
N ARG A 216 27.12 0.93 15.22
CA ARG A 216 26.68 -0.24 14.48
C ARG A 216 27.28 -1.44 15.21
N PHE A 217 26.45 -2.23 15.87
CA PHE A 217 26.86 -3.53 16.33
C PHE A 217 27.09 -4.41 15.10
N ASP A 218 28.32 -4.40 14.63
CA ASP A 218 28.81 -5.33 13.65
C ASP A 218 28.98 -6.67 14.39
N GLN A 219 28.12 -7.65 14.07
CA GLN A 219 28.40 -9.02 14.50
C GLN A 219 29.62 -9.49 13.68
N ALA A 220 30.77 -9.34 14.27
CA ALA A 220 32.08 -9.55 13.63
C ALA A 220 32.39 -11.02 13.28
N GLU A 221 31.45 -11.94 13.45
CA GLU A 221 31.64 -13.35 13.10
C GLU A 221 31.48 -13.66 11.61
N ASP A 222 30.67 -12.90 10.89
CA ASP A 222 30.56 -13.02 9.44
C ASP A 222 31.11 -11.74 8.80
N ARG A 223 32.21 -11.82 8.10
CA ARG A 223 32.87 -10.73 7.35
C ARG A 223 31.95 -10.18 6.23
N ARG A 224 30.74 -9.77 6.58
CA ARG A 224 29.73 -9.19 5.67
C ARG A 224 29.64 -7.69 5.92
N LEU A 225 29.78 -6.90 4.86
CA LEU A 225 29.45 -5.49 4.90
C LEU A 225 27.92 -5.34 4.84
N VAL A 226 27.27 -5.10 5.98
CA VAL A 226 25.82 -4.85 6.05
C VAL A 226 25.57 -3.36 5.99
N THR A 227 24.98 -2.88 4.90
CA THR A 227 24.56 -1.49 4.72
C THR A 227 23.06 -1.28 4.78
N SER A 228 22.28 -2.37 4.91
CA SER A 228 20.82 -2.33 4.94
C SER A 228 20.32 -2.30 6.40
N ILE A 229 19.35 -1.42 6.67
CA ILE A 229 18.60 -1.40 7.93
C ILE A 229 17.21 -1.92 7.63
N ASP A 230 16.88 -3.10 8.14
CA ASP A 230 15.55 -3.71 8.03
C ASP A 230 14.71 -3.51 9.29
N VAL A 231 15.35 -3.21 10.41
CA VAL A 231 14.72 -2.86 11.68
C VAL A 231 15.31 -1.53 12.15
N TYR A 232 14.47 -0.56 12.39
CA TYR A 232 14.84 0.71 12.98
C TYR A 232 14.43 0.72 14.46
N GLU A 233 15.40 0.80 15.34
CA GLU A 233 15.19 0.90 16.77
C GLU A 233 15.18 2.39 17.16
N SER A 234 14.02 2.86 17.61
CA SER A 234 13.81 4.22 18.07
C SER A 234 13.67 4.27 19.59
N ASP A 235 13.68 5.46 20.17
CA ASP A 235 13.47 5.67 21.60
C ASP A 235 12.09 5.18 22.08
N PHE A 236 11.14 4.99 21.14
CA PHE A 236 9.75 4.64 21.42
C PHE A 236 9.38 3.21 21.04
N GLY A 237 10.28 2.46 20.42
CA GLY A 237 10.04 1.09 20.01
C GLY A 237 10.80 0.68 18.75
N THR A 238 10.63 -0.56 18.37
CA THR A 238 11.26 -1.15 17.18
C THR A 238 10.30 -1.13 16.01
N LEU A 239 10.74 -0.59 14.87
CA LEU A 239 9.96 -0.50 13.64
C LEU A 239 10.59 -1.35 12.54
N GLN A 240 9.76 -2.13 11.85
CA GLN A 240 10.19 -2.86 10.67
C GLN A 240 10.18 -1.93 9.45
N VAL A 241 11.26 -1.91 8.67
CA VAL A 241 11.38 -1.06 7.49
C VAL A 241 11.12 -1.86 6.22
N ALA A 242 9.96 -1.66 5.62
CA ALA A 242 9.54 -2.34 4.40
C ALA A 242 9.67 -1.41 3.18
N PRO A 243 10.51 -1.76 2.18
CA PRO A 243 10.53 -1.04 0.92
C PRO A 243 9.24 -1.33 0.14
N ASN A 244 8.52 -0.29 -0.28
CA ASN A 244 7.31 -0.44 -1.08
C ASN A 244 7.44 0.33 -2.40
N ARG A 245 7.14 -0.35 -3.51
CA ARG A 245 7.24 0.19 -4.88
C ARG A 245 5.95 0.88 -5.33
N PHE A 246 4.87 0.76 -4.56
CA PHE A 246 3.52 1.16 -4.95
C PHE A 246 3.03 2.42 -4.26
N ILE A 247 3.84 3.04 -3.39
CA ILE A 247 3.53 4.36 -2.82
C ILE A 247 3.49 5.40 -3.94
N ARG A 248 2.33 6.07 -4.10
CA ARG A 248 2.09 7.07 -5.13
C ARG A 248 1.52 8.34 -4.51
N GLY A 249 1.83 9.48 -5.10
CA GLY A 249 1.15 10.73 -4.80
C GLY A 249 -0.25 10.82 -5.43
N ALA A 250 -0.75 12.03 -5.58
CA ALA A 250 -2.07 12.30 -6.12
C ALA A 250 -2.32 11.59 -7.45
N ASN A 251 -3.55 11.06 -7.62
CA ASN A 251 -4.02 10.38 -8.82
C ASN A 251 -3.25 9.11 -9.22
N ALA A 252 -2.54 8.47 -8.30
CA ALA A 252 -1.78 7.25 -8.54
C ALA A 252 -0.78 7.33 -9.72
N THR A 253 -0.32 8.52 -10.07
CA THR A 253 0.58 8.74 -11.20
C THR A 253 1.99 8.24 -10.93
N ALA A 254 2.69 7.80 -11.98
CA ALA A 254 4.08 7.34 -11.85
C ALA A 254 5.05 8.47 -11.48
N ALA A 255 4.69 9.73 -11.74
CA ALA A 255 5.53 10.90 -11.53
C ALA A 255 5.88 11.18 -10.06
N LYS A 256 5.03 10.73 -9.13
CA LYS A 256 5.22 10.93 -7.68
C LYS A 256 5.41 9.60 -6.94
N LYS A 257 6.29 8.77 -7.46
CA LYS A 257 6.57 7.45 -6.90
C LYS A 257 7.55 7.53 -5.75
N GLY A 258 7.13 7.03 -4.56
CA GLY A 258 8.02 6.87 -3.42
C GLY A 258 8.47 8.16 -2.75
N GLN A 259 7.70 9.25 -2.89
CA GLN A 259 7.98 10.55 -2.29
C GLN A 259 7.56 10.66 -0.81
N ASP A 260 6.96 9.62 -0.28
CA ASP A 260 6.39 9.62 1.05
C ASP A 260 6.95 8.46 1.86
N ALA A 261 7.25 8.72 3.12
CA ALA A 261 7.58 7.72 4.13
C ALA A 261 6.38 7.60 5.07
N LEU A 262 5.78 6.42 5.10
CA LEU A 262 4.61 6.13 5.93
C LEU A 262 5.06 5.38 7.18
N VAL A 263 4.71 5.90 8.34
CA VAL A 263 4.97 5.31 9.66
C VAL A 263 3.65 4.79 10.17
N LEU A 264 3.46 3.48 10.14
CA LEU A 264 2.15 2.86 10.30
C LEU A 264 2.10 1.96 11.52
N GLU A 265 0.98 2.01 12.21
CA GLU A 265 0.53 0.97 13.13
C GLU A 265 -0.46 0.09 12.37
N MET A 266 0.02 -1.07 11.88
CA MET A 266 -0.72 -1.91 10.92
C MET A 266 -2.03 -2.45 11.48
N ASP A 267 -2.14 -2.60 12.80
CA ASP A 267 -3.32 -3.15 13.49
C ASP A 267 -4.54 -2.22 13.42
N PHE A 268 -4.31 -0.93 13.20
CA PHE A 268 -5.39 0.06 13.02
C PHE A 268 -5.85 0.23 11.59
N PHE A 269 -5.28 -0.54 10.66
CA PHE A 269 -5.77 -0.56 9.28
C PHE A 269 -6.41 -1.90 8.94
N ALA A 270 -7.46 -1.87 8.14
CA ALA A 270 -8.06 -3.05 7.57
C ALA A 270 -8.51 -2.80 6.13
N VAL A 271 -8.49 -3.84 5.32
CA VAL A 271 -9.10 -3.83 3.99
C VAL A 271 -10.44 -4.56 4.08
N ALA A 272 -11.52 -3.80 3.91
CA ALA A 272 -12.88 -4.34 3.93
C ALA A 272 -13.32 -4.70 2.52
N PHE A 273 -13.65 -5.97 2.30
CA PHE A 273 -14.14 -6.49 1.02
C PHE A 273 -15.66 -6.53 1.00
N LEU A 274 -16.26 -5.90 -0.01
CA LEU A 274 -17.70 -6.07 -0.32
C LEU A 274 -17.91 -7.28 -1.23
N ARG A 275 -17.03 -7.41 -2.23
CA ARG A 275 -16.92 -8.62 -3.09
C ARG A 275 -15.45 -9.01 -3.10
N ASP A 276 -15.17 -10.20 -2.62
CA ASP A 276 -13.80 -10.75 -2.64
C ASP A 276 -13.37 -11.05 -4.08
N PHE A 277 -12.10 -11.41 -4.25
CA PHE A 277 -11.56 -11.80 -5.55
C PHE A 277 -12.40 -12.91 -6.18
N ALA A 278 -13.03 -12.61 -7.29
CA ALA A 278 -13.82 -13.56 -8.06
C ALA A 278 -13.37 -13.58 -9.52
N LEU A 279 -13.11 -14.78 -10.04
CA LEU A 279 -12.94 -15.02 -11.46
C LEU A 279 -14.30 -15.36 -12.05
N GLN A 280 -14.74 -14.60 -13.04
CA GLN A 280 -16.03 -14.80 -13.71
C GLN A 280 -15.82 -15.11 -15.19
N THR A 281 -16.69 -15.97 -15.72
CA THR A 281 -16.76 -16.32 -17.13
C THR A 281 -18.01 -15.66 -17.71
N PRO A 282 -17.89 -14.61 -18.52
CA PRO A 282 -19.03 -14.03 -19.23
C PRO A 282 -19.55 -14.99 -20.30
N ALA A 283 -20.76 -14.71 -20.82
CA ALA A 283 -21.27 -15.39 -21.99
C ALA A 283 -20.32 -15.16 -23.18
N GLN A 284 -20.06 -16.21 -23.95
CA GLN A 284 -19.21 -16.15 -25.12
C GLN A 284 -19.91 -15.35 -26.23
N THR A 285 -19.29 -14.27 -26.68
CA THR A 285 -19.83 -13.40 -27.73
C THR A 285 -19.04 -13.44 -29.04
N ALA A 286 -17.88 -14.13 -29.01
CA ALA A 286 -16.97 -14.27 -30.15
C ALA A 286 -16.22 -15.59 -30.03
N ASP A 287 -15.48 -15.99 -31.07
CA ASP A 287 -14.56 -17.14 -31.04
C ASP A 287 -13.32 -16.80 -30.17
N ALA A 288 -13.57 -16.64 -28.88
CA ALA A 288 -12.55 -16.32 -27.88
C ALA A 288 -13.01 -16.70 -26.49
N ASP A 289 -12.12 -17.26 -25.70
CA ASP A 289 -12.34 -17.48 -24.27
C ASP A 289 -12.13 -16.17 -23.51
N GLN A 290 -13.16 -15.76 -22.79
CA GLN A 290 -13.19 -14.53 -22.02
C GLN A 290 -13.27 -14.85 -20.52
N ARG A 291 -12.46 -14.17 -19.74
CA ARG A 291 -12.48 -14.20 -18.27
C ARG A 291 -12.29 -12.79 -17.74
N PHE A 292 -12.92 -12.49 -16.62
CA PHE A 292 -12.58 -11.28 -15.89
C PHE A 292 -12.51 -11.53 -14.39
N MET A 293 -11.58 -10.86 -13.76
CA MET A 293 -11.47 -10.81 -12.31
C MET A 293 -12.03 -9.51 -11.80
N VAL A 294 -12.74 -9.58 -10.69
CA VAL A 294 -13.29 -8.42 -10.01
C VAL A 294 -13.01 -8.54 -8.52
N ALA A 295 -12.65 -7.42 -7.91
CA ALA A 295 -12.61 -7.25 -6.46
C ALA A 295 -13.24 -5.91 -6.13
N GLU A 296 -14.05 -5.86 -5.08
CA GLU A 296 -14.62 -4.62 -4.56
C GLU A 296 -14.25 -4.49 -3.09
N TYR A 297 -13.52 -3.44 -2.78
CA TYR A 297 -12.87 -3.26 -1.48
C TYR A 297 -12.80 -1.79 -1.09
N THR A 298 -12.50 -1.54 0.18
CA THR A 298 -12.23 -0.22 0.73
C THR A 298 -11.22 -0.30 1.86
N LEU A 299 -10.57 0.81 2.17
CA LEU A 299 -9.70 0.96 3.33
C LEU A 299 -10.51 1.42 4.53
N GLU A 300 -10.28 0.80 5.68
CA GLU A 300 -10.75 1.19 7.00
C GLU A 300 -9.54 1.66 7.82
N SER A 301 -9.57 2.91 8.29
CA SER A 301 -8.57 3.48 9.21
C SER A 301 -9.26 3.71 10.54
N ARG A 302 -8.92 2.90 11.55
CA ARG A 302 -9.59 2.87 12.85
C ARG A 302 -9.11 3.94 13.80
N ASN A 303 -7.80 4.26 13.73
CA ASN A 303 -7.19 5.33 14.51
C ASN A 303 -6.08 5.99 13.69
N GLU A 304 -6.30 7.22 13.25
CA GLU A 304 -5.32 7.94 12.45
C GLU A 304 -4.14 8.46 13.28
N ALA A 305 -4.41 8.82 14.54
CA ALA A 305 -3.42 9.38 15.44
C ALA A 305 -2.32 8.37 15.86
N ALA A 306 -2.58 7.07 15.69
CA ALA A 306 -1.59 6.03 15.94
C ALA A 306 -0.50 5.93 14.85
N SER A 307 -0.75 6.54 13.69
CA SER A 307 0.15 6.49 12.54
C SER A 307 0.59 7.88 12.14
N GLY A 308 1.68 7.96 11.39
CA GLY A 308 2.21 9.23 10.92
C GLY A 308 2.85 9.10 9.54
N ALA A 309 3.29 10.23 8.99
CA ALA A 309 3.96 10.23 7.71
C ALA A 309 4.92 11.41 7.54
N VAL A 310 6.00 11.18 6.80
CA VAL A 310 6.87 12.24 6.29
C VAL A 310 6.58 12.36 4.80
N TYR A 311 6.07 13.51 4.39
CA TYR A 311 5.64 13.76 3.02
C TYR A 311 6.63 14.62 2.22
N ASP A 312 6.44 14.63 0.92
CA ASP A 312 7.13 15.51 -0.02
C ASP A 312 8.66 15.31 -0.04
N LEU A 313 9.08 14.05 -0.02
CA LEU A 313 10.48 13.68 -0.07
C LEU A 313 11.01 13.64 -1.51
N THR A 314 12.29 13.97 -1.70
CA THR A 314 12.96 13.77 -2.98
C THR A 314 13.15 12.28 -3.28
N THR A 315 13.18 11.93 -4.56
CA THR A 315 13.35 10.54 -5.05
C THR A 315 14.57 10.39 -5.97
N SER A 316 15.39 11.43 -6.07
CA SER A 316 16.63 11.46 -6.86
C SER A 316 17.62 12.42 -6.21
#